data_f723f1780148a0f568278d13be5a2a22
#
_entry.id   f723f1780148a0f568278d13be5a2a22
#
_cell.length_a   1.000
_cell.length_b   1.000
_cell.length_c   1.000
_cell.angle_alpha   90.00
_cell.angle_beta   90.00
_cell.angle_gamma   90.00
#
_symmetry.space_group_name_H-M   'P 1'
#
loop_
_entity.id
_entity.type
_entity.pdbx_description
1 polymer ?
#
loop_
_entity_poly.entity_id
_entity_poly.type
_entity_poly.pdbx_seq_one_letter_code
_entity_poly.pdbx_strand_id
1 'polypeptide(L)'
;QYFTSITHGGNLQMIEDARKDLLYVMWFELRQAFEFQFVFTLVFLAFGNYVLSFAGLDYNSVNMFNVMLFAAFFAGALQVLMIMLEYFDFQSGVWRIGAIAALGNLALGLLSLYLGEKSYGFGFFLATTLALAYGIWALMRFAKGINYYVFCAQPVFYRADAGIFQKIAYWLYGEELPDLERMEKA
;
A
#
# COMPACT_ATOMS: atom_id res chain seq x y z
N GLN A 1 0.50 23.04 -0.37
CA GLN A 1 1.41 24.00 0.30
C GLN A 1 2.89 23.55 0.22
N TYR A 2 3.26 22.31 0.59
CA TYR A 2 4.65 21.84 0.55
C TYR A 2 5.30 21.99 -0.84
N PHE A 3 4.66 21.47 -1.88
CA PHE A 3 5.17 21.59 -3.26
C PHE A 3 5.17 23.03 -3.76
N THR A 4 4.20 23.82 -3.37
CA THR A 4 4.11 25.24 -3.72
C THR A 4 5.24 26.05 -3.09
N SER A 5 5.62 25.74 -1.83
CA SER A 5 6.74 26.40 -1.14
C SER A 5 8.08 26.09 -1.80
N ILE A 6 8.22 24.90 -2.41
CA ILE A 6 9.42 24.51 -3.15
C ILE A 6 9.51 25.24 -4.48
N THR A 7 8.41 25.26 -5.26
CA THR A 7 8.40 25.84 -6.62
C THR A 7 8.49 27.36 -6.65
N HIS A 8 8.06 28.05 -5.58
CA HIS A 8 8.10 29.52 -5.51
C HIS A 8 9.29 30.08 -4.74
N GLY A 9 10.36 29.30 -4.53
CA GLY A 9 11.61 29.79 -3.93
C GLY A 9 11.51 30.12 -2.44
N GLY A 10 10.75 29.32 -1.69
CA GLY A 10 10.61 29.48 -0.23
C GLY A 10 11.93 29.36 0.52
N ASN A 11 12.07 30.07 1.64
CA ASN A 11 13.21 29.94 2.53
C ASN A 11 13.25 28.54 3.15
N LEU A 12 14.44 28.05 3.53
CA LEU A 12 14.65 26.73 4.16
C LEU A 12 13.70 26.49 5.36
N GLN A 13 13.42 27.53 6.15
CA GLN A 13 12.46 27.42 7.25
C GLN A 13 11.03 27.15 6.77
N MET A 14 10.59 27.84 5.70
CA MET A 14 9.25 27.63 5.13
C MET A 14 9.09 26.21 4.58
N ILE A 15 10.13 25.64 3.98
CA ILE A 15 10.13 24.28 3.47
C ILE A 15 10.04 23.28 4.63
N GLU A 16 10.78 23.52 5.70
CA GLU A 16 10.78 22.65 6.88
C GLU A 16 9.44 22.69 7.63
N ASP A 17 8.80 23.85 7.76
CA ASP A 17 7.49 23.98 8.38
C ASP A 17 6.40 23.35 7.50
N ALA A 18 6.44 23.59 6.18
CA ALA A 18 5.54 22.94 5.24
C ALA A 18 5.70 21.40 5.22
N ARG A 19 6.92 20.87 5.46
CA ARG A 19 7.17 19.46 5.66
C ARG A 19 6.49 18.90 6.92
N LYS A 20 6.59 19.62 8.04
CA LYS A 20 5.94 19.23 9.29
C LYS A 20 4.41 19.20 9.14
N ASP A 21 3.85 20.21 8.50
CA ASP A 21 2.42 20.28 8.22
C ASP A 21 1.96 19.13 7.33
N LEU A 22 2.73 18.80 6.29
CA LEU A 22 2.45 17.65 5.43
C LEU A 22 2.42 16.35 6.22
N LEU A 23 3.46 16.10 7.05
CA LEU A 23 3.54 14.90 7.88
C LEU A 23 2.39 14.84 8.90
N TYR A 24 2.02 15.98 9.48
CA TYR A 24 0.90 16.05 10.41
C TYR A 24 -0.41 15.68 9.73
N VAL A 25 -0.71 16.27 8.56
CA VAL A 25 -1.92 15.94 7.78
C VAL A 25 -1.92 14.46 7.39
N MET A 26 -0.80 13.94 6.91
CA MET A 26 -0.66 12.53 6.53
C MET A 26 -0.96 11.59 7.70
N TRP A 27 -0.44 11.87 8.89
CA TRP A 27 -0.73 11.06 10.08
C TRP A 27 -2.18 11.22 10.55
N PHE A 28 -2.74 12.41 10.45
CA PHE A 28 -4.13 12.67 10.79
C PHE A 28 -5.09 11.88 9.89
N GLU A 29 -4.90 11.93 8.57
CA GLU A 29 -5.70 11.19 7.60
C GLU A 29 -5.56 9.67 7.76
N LEU A 30 -4.34 9.19 7.98
CA LEU A 30 -4.10 7.77 8.25
C LEU A 30 -4.84 7.31 9.50
N ARG A 31 -4.75 8.07 10.58
CA ARG A 31 -5.46 7.79 11.84
C ARG A 31 -6.97 7.75 11.63
N GLN A 32 -7.53 8.75 10.93
CA GLN A 32 -8.96 8.82 10.66
C GLN A 32 -9.44 7.61 9.85
N ALA A 33 -8.69 7.21 8.83
CA ALA A 33 -8.99 6.00 8.06
C ALA A 33 -8.99 4.73 8.93
N PHE A 34 -8.01 4.60 9.84
CA PHE A 34 -7.94 3.50 10.79
C PHE A 34 -9.13 3.49 11.77
N GLU A 35 -9.48 4.65 12.34
CA GLU A 35 -10.60 4.77 13.27
C GLU A 35 -11.92 4.37 12.60
N PHE A 36 -12.15 4.85 11.37
CA PHE A 36 -13.33 4.52 10.60
C PHE A 36 -13.41 3.02 10.31
N GLN A 37 -12.33 2.44 9.80
CA GLN A 37 -12.28 1.02 9.49
C GLN A 37 -12.41 0.14 10.74
N PHE A 38 -11.87 0.59 11.88
CA PHE A 38 -11.98 -0.10 13.16
C PHE A 38 -13.44 -0.19 13.62
N VAL A 39 -14.19 0.91 13.52
CA VAL A 39 -15.63 0.95 13.85
C VAL A 39 -16.40 -0.05 12.98
N PHE A 40 -16.17 -0.07 11.66
CA PHE A 40 -16.79 -1.04 10.77
C PHE A 40 -16.46 -2.49 11.16
N THR A 41 -15.20 -2.76 11.45
CA THR A 41 -14.76 -4.09 11.88
C THR A 41 -15.46 -4.52 13.15
N LEU A 42 -15.61 -3.65 14.14
CA LEU A 42 -16.35 -3.94 15.38
C LEU A 42 -17.83 -4.22 15.11
N VAL A 43 -18.46 -3.45 14.23
CA VAL A 43 -19.86 -3.68 13.85
C VAL A 43 -20.02 -5.06 13.20
N PHE A 44 -19.17 -5.41 12.24
CA PHE A 44 -19.21 -6.71 11.60
C PHE A 44 -18.85 -7.85 12.54
N LEU A 45 -17.97 -7.64 13.52
CA LEU A 45 -17.66 -8.63 14.54
C LEU A 45 -18.87 -8.88 15.47
N ALA A 46 -19.57 -7.81 15.84
CA ALA A 46 -20.73 -7.92 16.72
C ALA A 46 -21.93 -8.59 16.04
N PHE A 47 -22.22 -8.21 14.81
CA PHE A 47 -23.41 -8.69 14.08
C PHE A 47 -23.12 -9.89 13.18
N GLY A 48 -21.88 -10.04 12.68
CA GLY A 48 -21.51 -11.09 11.74
C GLY A 48 -21.78 -12.49 12.26
N ASN A 49 -21.42 -12.76 13.50
CA ASN A 49 -21.67 -14.05 14.14
C ASN A 49 -23.16 -14.39 14.21
N TYR A 50 -24.00 -13.39 14.46
CA TYR A 50 -25.45 -13.56 14.50
C TYR A 50 -26.01 -13.88 13.10
N VAL A 51 -25.57 -13.13 12.08
CA VAL A 51 -25.98 -13.35 10.68
C VAL A 51 -25.53 -14.72 10.18
N LEU A 52 -24.30 -15.13 10.48
CA LEU A 52 -23.75 -16.43 10.05
C LEU A 52 -24.45 -17.60 10.75
N SER A 53 -24.78 -17.48 12.04
CA SER A 53 -25.53 -18.50 12.76
C SER A 53 -26.95 -18.62 12.23
N PHE A 54 -27.58 -17.51 11.85
CA PHE A 54 -28.91 -17.52 11.21
C PHE A 54 -28.85 -18.17 9.81
N ALA A 55 -27.75 -18.05 9.10
CA ALA A 55 -27.50 -18.72 7.82
C ALA A 55 -27.21 -20.23 7.97
N GLY A 56 -27.15 -20.76 9.20
CA GLY A 56 -26.92 -22.19 9.47
C GLY A 56 -25.44 -22.63 9.27
N LEU A 57 -24.49 -21.71 9.32
CA LEU A 57 -23.08 -22.03 9.22
C LEU A 57 -22.54 -22.61 10.52
N ASP A 58 -21.64 -23.58 10.41
CA ASP A 58 -21.00 -24.25 11.53
C ASP A 58 -19.99 -23.34 12.28
N TYR A 59 -19.60 -23.78 13.48
CA TYR A 59 -18.69 -23.03 14.34
C TYR A 59 -17.31 -22.75 13.68
N ASN A 60 -16.81 -23.65 12.87
CA ASN A 60 -15.53 -23.48 12.18
C ASN A 60 -15.61 -22.34 11.15
N SER A 61 -16.71 -22.26 10.42
CA SER A 61 -16.96 -21.19 9.45
C SER A 61 -17.07 -19.82 10.11
N VAL A 62 -17.74 -19.75 11.28
CA VAL A 62 -17.85 -18.51 12.07
C VAL A 62 -16.47 -18.07 12.59
N ASN A 63 -15.65 -19.01 13.08
CA ASN A 63 -14.31 -18.69 13.55
C ASN A 63 -13.41 -18.19 12.41
N MET A 64 -13.48 -18.85 11.25
CA MET A 64 -12.77 -18.44 10.05
C MET A 64 -13.18 -17.02 9.61
N PHE A 65 -14.48 -16.71 9.64
CA PHE A 65 -14.98 -15.37 9.33
C PHE A 65 -14.38 -14.30 10.25
N ASN A 66 -14.33 -14.54 11.55
CA ASN A 66 -13.76 -13.59 12.51
C ASN A 66 -12.27 -13.33 12.23
N VAL A 67 -11.50 -14.37 11.94
CA VAL A 67 -10.08 -14.22 11.57
C VAL A 67 -9.92 -13.42 10.27
N MET A 68 -10.75 -13.73 9.25
CA MET A 68 -10.74 -13.01 7.98
C MET A 68 -11.16 -11.55 8.13
N LEU A 69 -12.06 -11.23 9.07
CA LEU A 69 -12.47 -9.87 9.36
C LEU A 69 -11.32 -9.03 9.92
N PHE A 70 -10.55 -9.59 10.86
CA PHE A 70 -9.32 -8.94 11.33
C PHE A 70 -8.27 -8.81 10.21
N ALA A 71 -8.12 -9.84 9.38
CA ALA A 71 -7.23 -9.78 8.23
C ALA A 71 -7.65 -8.67 7.25
N ALA A 72 -8.95 -8.50 7.01
CA ALA A 72 -9.50 -7.43 6.18
C ALA A 72 -9.24 -6.04 6.78
N PHE A 73 -9.30 -5.89 8.11
CA PHE A 73 -8.91 -4.65 8.79
C PHE A 73 -7.46 -4.29 8.50
N PHE A 74 -6.51 -5.22 8.68
CA PHE A 74 -5.10 -4.98 8.39
C PHE A 74 -4.82 -4.77 6.90
N ALA A 75 -5.55 -5.49 6.02
CA ALA A 75 -5.43 -5.32 4.57
C ALA A 75 -5.89 -3.93 4.12
N GLY A 76 -6.99 -3.42 4.65
CA GLY A 76 -7.46 -2.07 4.34
C GLY A 76 -6.51 -0.99 4.85
N ALA A 77 -5.98 -1.16 6.07
CA ALA A 77 -4.95 -0.28 6.60
C ALA A 77 -3.69 -0.27 5.71
N LEU A 78 -3.26 -1.44 5.25
CA LEU A 78 -2.17 -1.59 4.30
C LEU A 78 -2.44 -0.87 2.99
N GLN A 79 -3.67 -0.99 2.46
CA GLN A 79 -4.09 -0.31 1.22
C GLN A 79 -3.98 1.21 1.34
N VAL A 80 -4.48 1.80 2.43
CA VAL A 80 -4.37 3.25 2.68
C VAL A 80 -2.91 3.68 2.74
N LEU A 81 -2.06 2.91 3.42
CA LEU A 81 -0.63 3.19 3.52
C LEU A 81 0.07 3.11 2.16
N MET A 82 -0.28 2.13 1.32
CA MET A 82 0.28 2.00 -0.04
C MET A 82 -0.12 3.20 -0.91
N ILE A 83 -1.39 3.63 -0.88
CA ILE A 83 -1.87 4.81 -1.61
C ILE A 83 -1.08 6.06 -1.19
N MET A 84 -0.81 6.23 0.11
CA MET A 84 0.03 7.34 0.57
C MET A 84 1.44 7.31 0.00
N LEU A 85 2.09 6.15 -0.02
CA LEU A 85 3.43 6.00 -0.58
C LEU A 85 3.44 6.20 -2.11
N GLU A 86 2.39 5.77 -2.81
CA GLU A 86 2.20 6.03 -4.25
C GLU A 86 2.05 7.51 -4.55
N TYR A 87 1.29 8.23 -3.72
CA TYR A 87 1.14 9.69 -3.86
C TYR A 87 2.48 10.43 -3.83
N PHE A 88 3.46 9.92 -3.10
CA PHE A 88 4.82 10.46 -3.03
C PHE A 88 5.80 9.85 -4.05
N ASP A 89 5.29 9.07 -5.01
CA ASP A 89 6.10 8.36 -6.01
C ASP A 89 7.17 7.43 -5.41
N PHE A 90 6.92 6.91 -4.21
CA PHE A 90 7.80 5.93 -3.58
C PHE A 90 7.48 4.50 -4.04
N GLN A 91 7.48 4.28 -5.35
CA GLN A 91 7.07 3.03 -5.99
C GLN A 91 7.90 1.83 -5.53
N SER A 92 9.20 2.01 -5.27
CA SER A 92 10.05 0.91 -4.78
C SER A 92 9.62 0.39 -3.41
N GLY A 93 9.07 1.26 -2.56
CA GLY A 93 8.49 0.88 -1.27
C GLY A 93 7.19 0.10 -1.44
N VAL A 94 6.28 0.63 -2.25
CA VAL A 94 4.99 0.01 -2.57
C VAL A 94 5.19 -1.39 -3.16
N TRP A 95 6.10 -1.53 -4.13
CA TRP A 95 6.38 -2.83 -4.75
C TRP A 95 6.86 -3.86 -3.73
N ARG A 96 7.77 -3.49 -2.81
CA ARG A 96 8.25 -4.38 -1.75
C ARG A 96 7.14 -4.78 -0.78
N ILE A 97 6.28 -3.84 -0.37
CA ILE A 97 5.14 -4.12 0.48
C ILE A 97 4.19 -5.11 -0.21
N GLY A 98 3.85 -4.85 -1.47
CA GLY A 98 3.02 -5.75 -2.27
C GLY A 98 3.63 -7.14 -2.44
N ALA A 99 4.94 -7.21 -2.68
CA ALA A 99 5.66 -8.49 -2.77
C ALA A 99 5.61 -9.27 -1.43
N ILE A 100 5.84 -8.61 -0.30
CA ILE A 100 5.75 -9.23 1.03
C ILE A 100 4.33 -9.74 1.29
N ALA A 101 3.31 -8.94 0.97
CA ALA A 101 1.90 -9.33 1.13
C ALA A 101 1.56 -10.55 0.24
N ALA A 102 1.93 -10.52 -1.04
CA ALA A 102 1.60 -11.57 -2.00
C ALA A 102 2.35 -12.88 -1.70
N LEU A 103 3.68 -12.81 -1.55
CA LEU A 103 4.50 -13.99 -1.26
C LEU A 103 4.22 -14.54 0.14
N GLY A 104 4.02 -13.66 1.12
CA GLY A 104 3.63 -14.04 2.47
C GLY A 104 2.28 -14.76 2.48
N ASN A 105 1.29 -14.23 1.76
CA ASN A 105 -0.03 -14.86 1.65
C ASN A 105 0.06 -16.23 0.94
N LEU A 106 0.85 -16.33 -0.12
CA LEU A 106 1.06 -17.60 -0.81
C LEU A 106 1.72 -18.63 0.13
N ALA A 107 2.83 -18.28 0.77
CA ALA A 107 3.58 -19.20 1.63
C ALA A 107 2.78 -19.60 2.89
N LEU A 108 2.23 -18.61 3.61
CA LEU A 108 1.47 -18.87 4.83
C LEU A 108 0.08 -19.47 4.54
N GLY A 109 -0.50 -19.14 3.38
CA GLY A 109 -1.73 -19.77 2.89
C GLY A 109 -1.53 -21.26 2.64
N LEU A 110 -0.46 -21.64 1.90
CA LEU A 110 -0.11 -23.05 1.68
C LEU A 110 0.18 -23.76 3.01
N LEU A 111 0.87 -23.11 3.93
CA LEU A 111 1.13 -23.66 5.26
C LEU A 111 -0.17 -23.89 6.04
N SER A 112 -1.13 -22.96 5.96
CA SER A 112 -2.42 -23.10 6.64
C SER A 112 -3.24 -24.26 6.07
N LEU A 113 -3.16 -24.54 4.77
CA LEU A 113 -3.77 -25.74 4.15
C LEU A 113 -3.16 -27.02 4.71
N TYR A 114 -1.84 -27.05 4.89
CA TYR A 114 -1.16 -28.22 5.46
C TYR A 114 -1.51 -28.45 6.94
N LEU A 115 -1.74 -27.37 7.73
CA LEU A 115 -2.11 -27.45 9.14
C LEU A 115 -3.58 -27.82 9.38
N GLY A 116 -4.44 -27.77 8.35
CA GLY A 116 -5.83 -28.17 8.39
C GLY A 116 -6.81 -27.04 8.67
N GLU A 117 -8.11 -27.38 8.71
CA GLU A 117 -9.25 -26.44 8.71
C GLU A 117 -9.21 -25.36 9.79
N LYS A 118 -8.71 -25.67 10.98
CA LYS A 118 -8.63 -24.71 12.10
C LYS A 118 -7.66 -23.56 11.83
N SER A 119 -6.77 -23.72 10.85
CA SER A 119 -5.74 -22.73 10.46
C SER A 119 -6.15 -21.87 9.28
N TYR A 120 -7.31 -22.13 8.68
CA TYR A 120 -7.77 -21.37 7.53
C TYR A 120 -8.02 -19.90 7.90
N GLY A 121 -7.53 -19.00 7.04
CA GLY A 121 -7.57 -17.55 7.27
C GLY A 121 -6.38 -16.98 8.03
N PHE A 122 -5.71 -17.76 8.90
CA PHE A 122 -4.54 -17.27 9.63
C PHE A 122 -3.36 -16.92 8.72
N GLY A 123 -3.19 -17.65 7.60
CA GLY A 123 -2.14 -17.35 6.62
C GLY A 123 -2.29 -15.93 6.05
N PHE A 124 -3.49 -15.58 5.64
CA PHE A 124 -3.79 -14.23 5.13
C PHE A 124 -3.66 -13.16 6.22
N PHE A 125 -4.15 -13.43 7.44
CA PHE A 125 -4.01 -12.53 8.58
C PHE A 125 -2.54 -12.23 8.90
N LEU A 126 -1.70 -13.24 9.01
CA LEU A 126 -0.27 -13.07 9.30
C LEU A 126 0.46 -12.36 8.16
N ALA A 127 0.17 -12.70 6.90
CA ALA A 127 0.78 -12.07 5.74
C ALA A 127 0.48 -10.57 5.70
N THR A 128 -0.79 -10.19 5.88
CA THR A 128 -1.19 -8.78 5.89
C THR A 128 -0.63 -8.03 7.09
N THR A 129 -0.54 -8.66 8.25
CA THR A 129 0.06 -8.06 9.46
C THR A 129 1.56 -7.79 9.26
N LEU A 130 2.31 -8.75 8.70
CA LEU A 130 3.73 -8.57 8.40
C LEU A 130 3.97 -7.50 7.33
N ALA A 131 3.15 -7.50 6.28
CA ALA A 131 3.23 -6.48 5.24
C ALA A 131 2.91 -5.08 5.79
N LEU A 132 1.91 -4.95 6.68
CA LEU A 132 1.57 -3.69 7.33
C LEU A 132 2.70 -3.20 8.26
N ALA A 133 3.27 -4.09 9.06
CA ALA A 133 4.41 -3.75 9.92
C ALA A 133 5.61 -3.23 9.11
N TYR A 134 5.94 -3.92 8.02
CA TYR A 134 6.97 -3.45 7.10
C TYR A 134 6.57 -2.13 6.42
N GLY A 135 5.32 -1.97 6.03
CA GLY A 135 4.79 -0.75 5.42
C GLY A 135 4.89 0.46 6.34
N ILE A 136 4.52 0.31 7.61
CA ILE A 136 4.67 1.37 8.63
C ILE A 136 6.16 1.74 8.79
N TRP A 137 7.04 0.75 8.88
CA TRP A 137 8.48 1.00 8.94
C TRP A 137 8.99 1.75 7.70
N ALA A 138 8.57 1.34 6.50
CA ALA A 138 8.94 1.99 5.25
C ALA A 138 8.43 3.44 5.19
N LEU A 139 7.17 3.68 5.62
CA LEU A 139 6.60 5.02 5.70
C LEU A 139 7.37 5.92 6.68
N MET A 140 7.70 5.41 7.86
CA MET A 140 8.50 6.17 8.85
C MET A 140 9.89 6.51 8.32
N ARG A 141 10.53 5.57 7.61
CA ARG A 141 11.83 5.80 6.97
C ARG A 141 11.75 6.83 5.86
N PHE A 142 10.71 6.73 5.02
CA PHE A 142 10.43 7.71 3.96
C PHE A 142 10.18 9.10 4.54
N ALA A 143 9.32 9.22 5.56
CA ALA A 143 8.98 10.48 6.23
C ALA A 143 10.20 11.21 6.81
N LYS A 144 11.19 10.47 7.33
CA LYS A 144 12.46 11.04 7.81
C LYS A 144 13.33 11.59 6.69
N GLY A 145 13.26 10.99 5.50
CA GLY A 145 14.07 11.34 4.34
C GLY A 145 13.32 12.06 3.23
N ILE A 146 12.12 12.59 3.47
CA ILE A 146 11.24 13.11 2.43
C ILE A 146 11.92 14.20 1.57
N ASN A 147 12.69 15.08 2.19
CA ASN A 147 13.42 16.13 1.45
C ASN A 147 14.43 15.51 0.47
N TYR A 148 15.15 14.46 0.89
CA TYR A 148 16.08 13.76 0.01
C TYR A 148 15.35 13.09 -1.17
N TYR A 149 14.22 12.41 -0.90
CA TYR A 149 13.45 11.74 -1.95
C TYR A 149 12.82 12.72 -2.93
N VAL A 150 12.34 13.86 -2.47
CA VAL A 150 11.71 14.87 -3.32
C VAL A 150 12.72 15.66 -4.14
N PHE A 151 13.90 15.98 -3.56
CA PHE A 151 14.89 16.86 -4.23
C PHE A 151 16.02 16.10 -4.93
N CYS A 152 16.43 14.93 -4.41
CA CYS A 152 17.64 14.26 -4.87
C CYS A 152 17.39 12.92 -5.56
N ALA A 153 16.28 12.25 -5.23
CA ALA A 153 16.01 10.90 -5.74
C ALA A 153 15.26 10.88 -7.07
N GLN A 154 14.68 12.01 -7.49
CA GLN A 154 14.06 12.09 -8.81
C GLN A 154 15.15 12.27 -9.87
N PRO A 155 15.20 11.40 -10.88
CA PRO A 155 16.17 11.58 -11.98
C PRO A 155 15.85 12.86 -12.74
N VAL A 156 16.84 13.73 -12.85
CA VAL A 156 16.74 15.00 -13.62
C VAL A 156 16.48 14.72 -15.10
N PHE A 157 16.87 13.52 -15.57
CA PHE A 157 16.59 13.02 -16.92
C PHE A 157 15.93 11.65 -16.83
N TYR A 158 14.72 11.55 -17.33
CA TYR A 158 14.02 10.28 -17.44
C TYR A 158 14.59 9.51 -18.64
N ARG A 159 15.49 8.58 -18.40
CA ARG A 159 15.88 7.60 -19.41
C ARG A 159 14.84 6.48 -19.35
N ALA A 160 13.91 6.49 -20.30
CA ALA A 160 12.92 5.43 -20.45
C ALA A 160 13.64 4.15 -20.91
N ASP A 161 14.13 3.35 -19.97
CA ASP A 161 14.51 1.98 -20.29
C ASP A 161 13.24 1.22 -20.69
N ALA A 162 13.27 0.61 -21.87
CA ALA A 162 12.14 -0.12 -22.43
C ALA A 162 11.69 -1.24 -21.47
N GLY A 163 10.71 -0.95 -20.63
CA GLY A 163 10.13 -1.91 -19.70
C GLY A 163 9.41 -3.05 -20.44
N ILE A 164 9.07 -4.11 -19.71
CA ILE A 164 8.36 -5.30 -20.25
C ILE A 164 7.08 -4.87 -20.96
N PHE A 165 6.33 -3.93 -20.40
CA PHE A 165 5.09 -3.40 -20.99
C PHE A 165 5.31 -2.67 -22.33
N GLN A 166 6.40 -1.95 -22.46
CA GLN A 166 6.77 -1.30 -23.71
C GLN A 166 7.13 -2.32 -24.80
N LYS A 167 7.83 -3.39 -24.43
CA LYS A 167 8.11 -4.51 -25.36
C LYS A 167 6.82 -5.22 -25.79
N ILE A 168 5.86 -5.41 -24.89
CA ILE A 168 4.54 -5.97 -25.19
C ILE A 168 3.75 -5.02 -26.09
N ALA A 169 3.77 -3.71 -25.83
CA ALA A 169 3.13 -2.71 -26.65
C ALA A 169 3.70 -2.68 -28.08
N TYR A 170 5.03 -2.72 -28.22
CA TYR A 170 5.67 -2.85 -29.54
C TYR A 170 5.30 -4.15 -30.27
N TRP A 171 5.17 -5.26 -29.53
CA TRP A 171 4.74 -6.52 -30.11
C TRP A 171 3.28 -6.52 -30.58
N LEU A 172 2.38 -5.82 -29.85
CA LEU A 172 0.95 -5.73 -30.17
C LEU A 172 0.62 -4.69 -31.26
N TYR A 173 1.27 -3.56 -31.24
CA TYR A 173 0.92 -2.40 -32.09
C TYR A 173 1.94 -2.13 -33.22
N GLY A 174 3.03 -2.87 -33.29
CA GLY A 174 4.04 -2.73 -34.35
C GLY A 174 4.66 -1.32 -34.42
N GLU A 175 4.94 -0.88 -35.65
CA GLU A 175 5.62 0.41 -35.93
C GLU A 175 4.71 1.67 -35.75
N GLU A 176 3.45 1.52 -35.35
CA GLU A 176 2.52 2.66 -35.16
C GLU A 176 2.80 3.46 -33.87
N LEU A 177 3.67 2.98 -32.99
CA LEU A 177 4.07 3.73 -31.79
C LEU A 177 5.04 4.85 -32.17
N PRO A 178 4.78 6.10 -31.73
CA PRO A 178 5.70 7.20 -32.02
C PRO A 178 7.07 6.90 -31.43
N ASP A 179 8.10 7.07 -32.28
CA ASP A 179 9.49 6.88 -31.90
C ASP A 179 9.86 7.87 -30.79
N LEU A 180 9.96 7.40 -29.55
CA LEU A 180 10.32 8.23 -28.40
C LEU A 180 11.73 8.87 -28.59
N GLU A 181 12.61 8.27 -29.39
CA GLU A 181 13.89 8.84 -29.77
C GLU A 181 13.77 10.09 -30.65
N ARG A 182 12.66 10.28 -31.39
CA ARG A 182 12.40 11.49 -32.18
C ARG A 182 11.91 12.65 -31.34
N MET A 183 11.26 12.40 -30.22
CA MET A 183 10.78 13.44 -29.30
C MET A 183 11.93 14.03 -28.44
N GLU A 184 13.04 13.31 -28.29
CA GLU A 184 14.22 13.76 -27.55
C GLU A 184 15.13 14.70 -28.35
N LYS A 185 14.92 14.81 -29.68
CA LYS A 185 15.71 15.65 -30.57
C LYS A 185 14.99 16.91 -31.07
N ALA A 186 13.77 17.17 -30.61
CA ALA A 186 12.99 18.36 -30.89
C ALA A 186 12.92 19.29 -29.68
#